data_8d9463e394b59121d5d8fc769f1b8911
#
_entry.id   8d9463e394b59121d5d8fc769f1b8911
#
_cell.length_a   1.000
_cell.length_b   1.000
_cell.length_c   1.000
_cell.angle_alpha   90.00
_cell.angle_beta   90.00
_cell.angle_gamma   90.00
#
_symmetry.space_group_name_H-M   'P 1'
#
loop_
_entity.id
_entity.type
_entity.pdbx_description
1 polymer ?
#
loop_
_entity_poly.entity_id
_entity_poly.type
_entity_poly.pdbx_seq_one_letter_code
_entity_poly.pdbx_strand_id
1 'polypeptide(L)'
;MRTRSQARAADFRRQPAIMNVFPHPPALAVTRILGEAGLPCSDLTAAHMQRFFGCGSISAPDGIVGLELYQSVALLRSLAVSSECRGRGCGTALVAQAELFARLQGAREIYLLTTTAERFFERLGYARVQREAAPVAIQQTQEFSTLCSSSSALMVKRLQ
;
A
#
# COMPACT_ATOMS: atom_id res chain seq x y z
N MET A 1 -25.83 -19.01 45.48
CA MET A 1 -26.26 -18.90 44.08
C MET A 1 -25.74 -17.60 43.52
N ARG A 2 -24.64 -17.63 42.83
CA ARG A 2 -24.09 -16.43 42.11
C ARG A 2 -24.37 -16.62 40.63
N THR A 3 -25.10 -15.67 40.08
CA THR A 3 -25.68 -15.64 38.75
C THR A 3 -24.63 -15.56 37.65
N ARG A 4 -24.78 -16.45 36.68
CA ARG A 4 -24.00 -16.56 35.42
C ARG A 4 -24.26 -15.39 34.43
N SER A 5 -24.12 -14.13 34.81
CA SER A 5 -24.48 -13.03 33.94
C SER A 5 -23.32 -12.05 33.60
N GLN A 6 -22.08 -12.35 33.98
CA GLN A 6 -20.97 -11.43 33.70
C GLN A 6 -19.94 -11.94 32.69
N ALA A 7 -20.15 -13.10 32.07
CA ALA A 7 -19.19 -13.69 31.14
C ALA A 7 -19.42 -13.36 29.64
N ARG A 8 -20.45 -12.59 29.30
CA ARG A 8 -20.79 -12.30 27.87
C ARG A 8 -20.42 -10.91 27.37
N ALA A 9 -19.91 -10.03 28.22
CA ALA A 9 -19.56 -8.66 27.80
C ALA A 9 -18.12 -8.49 27.30
N ALA A 10 -17.26 -9.50 27.45
CA ALA A 10 -15.83 -9.38 27.12
C ALA A 10 -15.47 -9.85 25.71
N ASP A 11 -16.38 -10.51 25.00
CA ASP A 11 -16.07 -11.12 23.69
C ASP A 11 -16.46 -10.26 22.48
N PHE A 12 -17.12 -9.13 22.71
CA PHE A 12 -17.55 -8.22 21.63
C PHE A 12 -16.47 -7.23 21.19
N ARG A 13 -15.28 -7.25 21.81
CA ARG A 13 -14.19 -6.28 21.54
C ARG A 13 -13.09 -6.79 20.61
N ARG A 14 -13.24 -7.94 19.99
CA ARG A 14 -12.26 -8.53 19.07
C ARG A 14 -12.82 -8.87 17.70
N GLN A 15 -13.81 -8.15 17.23
CA GLN A 15 -14.05 -8.17 15.79
C GLN A 15 -12.94 -7.32 15.17
N PRO A 16 -12.17 -7.87 14.18
CA PRO A 16 -11.24 -7.04 13.43
C PRO A 16 -12.06 -5.88 12.85
N ALA A 17 -11.65 -4.67 13.16
CA ALA A 17 -12.26 -3.49 12.56
C ALA A 17 -12.19 -3.68 11.04
N ILE A 18 -13.36 -3.72 10.38
CA ILE A 18 -13.42 -3.77 8.92
C ILE A 18 -12.78 -2.47 8.46
N MET A 19 -11.58 -2.57 7.88
CA MET A 19 -10.88 -1.41 7.35
C MET A 19 -11.60 -0.94 6.10
N ASN A 20 -12.07 0.30 6.13
CA ASN A 20 -12.70 0.92 4.97
C ASN A 20 -11.63 1.40 4.01
N VAL A 21 -11.46 0.68 2.89
CA VAL A 21 -10.57 1.06 1.80
C VAL A 21 -11.42 1.65 0.67
N PHE A 22 -11.04 2.80 0.16
CA PHE A 22 -11.81 3.52 -0.85
C PHE A 22 -10.88 4.07 -1.93
N PRO A 23 -11.38 4.22 -3.18
CA PRO A 23 -10.61 4.80 -4.27
C PRO A 23 -10.60 6.33 -4.21
N HIS A 24 -9.63 6.94 -4.89
CA HIS A 24 -9.53 8.37 -5.12
C HIS A 24 -9.53 9.22 -3.83
N PRO A 25 -8.58 8.99 -2.90
CA PRO A 25 -8.43 9.88 -1.76
C PRO A 25 -8.12 11.31 -2.23
N PRO A 26 -8.48 12.34 -1.43
CA PRO A 26 -8.20 13.72 -1.80
C PRO A 26 -6.71 13.97 -2.06
N ALA A 27 -6.36 14.65 -3.15
CA ALA A 27 -4.97 14.89 -3.55
C ALA A 27 -4.16 15.60 -2.46
N LEU A 28 -4.74 16.54 -1.75
CA LEU A 28 -4.09 17.23 -0.63
C LEU A 28 -3.78 16.28 0.54
N ALA A 29 -4.68 15.33 0.81
CA ALA A 29 -4.43 14.32 1.84
C ALA A 29 -3.30 13.38 1.43
N VAL A 30 -3.24 12.95 0.18
CA VAL A 30 -2.15 12.14 -0.37
C VAL A 30 -0.82 12.85 -0.19
N THR A 31 -0.72 14.08 -0.64
CA THR A 31 0.51 14.88 -0.55
C THR A 31 0.95 15.08 0.91
N ARG A 32 0.01 15.36 1.80
CA ARG A 32 0.28 15.53 3.23
C ARG A 32 0.83 14.24 3.86
N ILE A 33 0.17 13.13 3.63
CA ILE A 33 0.58 11.83 4.21
C ILE A 33 1.96 11.42 3.69
N LEU A 34 2.21 11.59 2.39
CA LEU A 34 3.53 11.28 1.81
C LEU A 34 4.62 12.19 2.36
N GLY A 35 4.34 13.48 2.51
CA GLY A 35 5.28 14.42 3.11
C GLY A 35 5.64 14.06 4.55
N GLU A 36 4.65 13.71 5.36
CA GLU A 36 4.86 13.26 6.74
C GLU A 36 5.66 11.96 6.82
N ALA A 37 5.49 11.07 5.85
CA ALA A 37 6.22 9.81 5.78
C ALA A 37 7.61 9.92 5.13
N GLY A 38 7.97 11.09 4.58
CA GLY A 38 9.23 11.30 3.87
C GLY A 38 9.31 10.54 2.56
N LEU A 39 8.17 10.23 1.93
CA LEU A 39 8.12 9.51 0.66
C LEU A 39 8.05 10.46 -0.54
N PRO A 40 8.61 10.05 -1.71
CA PRO A 40 8.56 10.88 -2.91
C PRO A 40 7.14 11.15 -3.39
N CYS A 41 6.86 12.40 -3.77
CA CYS A 41 5.58 12.80 -4.35
C CYS A 41 5.73 13.81 -5.50
N SER A 42 6.96 14.20 -5.85
CA SER A 42 7.22 15.25 -6.84
C SER A 42 6.82 14.85 -8.27
N ASP A 43 6.74 13.57 -8.56
CA ASP A 43 6.34 13.04 -9.87
C ASP A 43 4.83 12.85 -10.04
N LEU A 44 4.06 13.01 -8.96
CA LEU A 44 2.62 12.71 -8.98
C LEU A 44 1.84 13.72 -9.81
N THR A 45 1.10 13.18 -10.78
CA THR A 45 0.20 13.92 -11.65
C THR A 45 -1.25 13.59 -11.33
N ALA A 46 -2.20 14.29 -11.97
CA ALA A 46 -3.62 13.97 -11.87
C ALA A 46 -3.91 12.52 -12.32
N ALA A 47 -3.17 12.02 -13.32
CA ALA A 47 -3.31 10.64 -13.79
C ALA A 47 -2.87 9.62 -12.71
N HIS A 48 -1.80 9.90 -11.99
CA HIS A 48 -1.38 9.06 -10.86
C HIS A 48 -2.46 9.00 -9.77
N MET A 49 -3.09 10.14 -9.47
CA MET A 49 -4.11 10.22 -8.41
C MET A 49 -5.33 9.34 -8.68
N GLN A 50 -5.62 9.03 -9.95
CA GLN A 50 -6.71 8.12 -10.33
C GLN A 50 -6.47 6.67 -9.88
N ARG A 51 -5.26 6.32 -9.51
CA ARG A 51 -4.85 4.97 -9.08
C ARG A 51 -4.34 4.94 -7.65
N PHE A 52 -4.86 5.81 -6.81
CA PHE A 52 -4.64 5.81 -5.38
C PHE A 52 -5.84 5.25 -4.64
N PHE A 53 -5.56 4.58 -3.54
CA PHE A 53 -6.56 4.13 -2.56
C PHE A 53 -6.25 4.74 -1.21
N GLY A 54 -7.28 5.02 -0.45
CA GLY A 54 -7.19 5.50 0.92
C GLY A 54 -7.82 4.50 1.88
N CYS A 55 -7.47 4.59 3.14
CA CYS A 55 -7.99 3.75 4.21
C CYS A 55 -8.49 4.64 5.35
N GLY A 56 -9.65 4.32 5.90
CA GLY A 56 -10.26 5.06 6.99
C GLY A 56 -11.31 6.06 6.52
N SER A 57 -11.26 7.29 6.98
CA SER A 57 -12.19 8.34 6.58
C SER A 57 -11.89 8.86 5.17
N ILE A 58 -12.93 9.05 4.37
CA ILE A 58 -12.80 9.57 2.99
C ILE A 58 -12.19 10.98 2.97
N SER A 59 -12.61 11.84 3.90
CA SER A 59 -12.14 13.23 3.98
C SER A 59 -10.76 13.37 4.62
N ALA A 60 -10.38 12.43 5.48
CA ALA A 60 -9.13 12.45 6.22
C ALA A 60 -8.60 11.00 6.35
N PRO A 61 -8.03 10.43 5.28
CA PRO A 61 -7.57 9.04 5.31
C PRO A 61 -6.43 8.85 6.31
N ASP A 62 -6.41 7.66 6.91
CA ASP A 62 -5.37 7.21 7.83
C ASP A 62 -4.16 6.63 7.10
N GLY A 63 -4.35 6.24 5.85
CA GLY A 63 -3.31 5.67 5.01
C GLY A 63 -3.67 5.76 3.55
N ILE A 64 -2.66 5.60 2.71
CA ILE A 64 -2.79 5.65 1.25
C ILE A 64 -1.86 4.63 0.59
N VAL A 65 -2.16 4.27 -0.64
CA VAL A 65 -1.30 3.50 -1.55
C VAL A 65 -1.57 3.93 -2.98
N GLY A 66 -0.55 3.91 -3.81
CA GLY A 66 -0.65 4.20 -5.23
C GLY A 66 -0.21 3.04 -6.10
N LEU A 67 -0.67 3.03 -7.34
CA LEU A 67 -0.30 2.07 -8.37
C LEU A 67 0.06 2.76 -9.67
N GLU A 68 1.04 2.20 -10.37
CA GLU A 68 1.27 2.43 -11.80
C GLU A 68 1.06 1.11 -12.52
N LEU A 69 0.36 1.17 -13.66
CA LEU A 69 -0.02 -0.03 -14.43
C LEU A 69 0.68 -0.02 -15.79
N TYR A 70 1.34 -1.13 -16.13
CA TYR A 70 2.10 -1.32 -17.35
C TYR A 70 1.77 -2.68 -17.97
N GLN A 71 0.58 -2.81 -18.56
CA GLN A 71 0.09 -4.06 -19.16
C GLN A 71 0.09 -5.23 -18.15
N SER A 72 1.05 -6.13 -18.25
CA SER A 72 1.13 -7.32 -17.40
C SER A 72 1.86 -7.12 -16.07
N VAL A 73 2.43 -5.94 -15.84
CA VAL A 73 3.12 -5.62 -14.59
C VAL A 73 2.58 -4.34 -13.96
N ALA A 74 2.64 -4.26 -12.65
CA ALA A 74 2.27 -3.08 -11.90
C ALA A 74 3.40 -2.67 -10.95
N LEU A 75 3.45 -1.40 -10.60
CA LEU A 75 4.31 -0.85 -9.56
C LEU A 75 3.41 -0.36 -8.42
N LEU A 76 3.57 -0.97 -7.24
CA LEU A 76 2.99 -0.46 -6.01
C LEU A 76 3.93 0.61 -5.46
N ARG A 77 3.39 1.75 -5.12
CA ARG A 77 4.16 2.89 -4.64
C ARG A 77 3.41 3.65 -3.57
N SER A 78 4.13 4.52 -2.89
CA SER A 78 3.52 5.54 -2.03
C SER A 78 2.62 4.95 -0.93
N LEU A 79 2.98 3.76 -0.42
CA LEU A 79 2.29 3.18 0.73
C LEU A 79 2.72 3.92 2.00
N ALA A 80 1.79 4.59 2.63
CA ALA A 80 2.03 5.29 3.88
C ALA A 80 0.80 5.22 4.78
N VAL A 81 1.03 5.00 6.05
CA VAL A 81 0.00 4.99 7.09
C VAL A 81 0.40 5.99 8.16
N SER A 82 -0.55 6.80 8.62
CA SER A 82 -0.28 7.77 9.69
C SER A 82 0.23 7.05 10.94
N SER A 83 1.14 7.69 11.68
CA SER A 83 1.78 7.08 12.86
C SER A 83 0.77 6.62 13.91
N GLU A 84 -0.35 7.32 14.07
CA GLU A 84 -1.42 7.00 15.01
C GLU A 84 -2.20 5.75 14.61
N CYS A 85 -2.20 5.39 13.33
CA CYS A 85 -2.99 4.28 12.77
C CYS A 85 -2.15 3.05 12.41
N ARG A 86 -0.84 3.08 12.65
CA ARG A 86 0.04 1.94 12.42
C ARG A 86 -0.30 0.78 13.33
N GLY A 87 -0.07 -0.44 12.86
CA GLY A 87 -0.34 -1.66 13.61
C GLY A 87 -1.81 -2.06 13.70
N ARG A 88 -2.71 -1.40 12.95
CA ARG A 88 -4.14 -1.67 12.93
C ARG A 88 -4.62 -2.40 11.66
N GLY A 89 -3.71 -2.80 10.78
CA GLY A 89 -4.04 -3.51 9.54
C GLY A 89 -4.35 -2.62 8.34
N CYS A 90 -4.21 -1.29 8.46
CA CYS A 90 -4.44 -0.35 7.35
C CYS A 90 -3.51 -0.64 6.16
N GLY A 91 -2.21 -0.78 6.40
CA GLY A 91 -1.24 -1.08 5.35
C GLY A 91 -1.54 -2.39 4.63
N THR A 92 -1.85 -3.44 5.37
CA THR A 92 -2.22 -4.75 4.80
C THR A 92 -3.48 -4.66 3.94
N ALA A 93 -4.50 -3.95 4.41
CA ALA A 93 -5.74 -3.76 3.66
C ALA A 93 -5.52 -2.95 2.38
N LEU A 94 -4.69 -1.92 2.43
CA LEU A 94 -4.33 -1.11 1.26
C LEU A 94 -3.59 -1.93 0.21
N VAL A 95 -2.60 -2.73 0.63
CA VAL A 95 -1.85 -3.61 -0.29
C VAL A 95 -2.79 -4.63 -0.93
N ALA A 96 -3.65 -5.26 -0.16
CA ALA A 96 -4.63 -6.23 -0.69
C ALA A 96 -5.55 -5.60 -1.74
N GLN A 97 -6.03 -4.38 -1.51
CA GLN A 97 -6.85 -3.67 -2.48
C GLN A 97 -6.07 -3.32 -3.75
N ALA A 98 -4.83 -2.85 -3.60
CA ALA A 98 -3.97 -2.55 -4.74
C ALA A 98 -3.69 -3.79 -5.60
N GLU A 99 -3.40 -4.93 -4.96
CA GLU A 99 -3.19 -6.20 -5.65
C GLU A 99 -4.44 -6.65 -6.41
N LEU A 100 -5.60 -6.58 -5.78
CA LEU A 100 -6.87 -6.92 -6.42
C LEU A 100 -7.12 -6.05 -7.65
N PHE A 101 -6.96 -4.75 -7.51
CA PHE A 101 -7.15 -3.82 -8.61
C PHE A 101 -6.16 -4.08 -9.75
N ALA A 102 -4.88 -4.23 -9.45
CA ALA A 102 -3.85 -4.52 -10.46
C ALA A 102 -4.17 -5.81 -11.23
N ARG A 103 -4.58 -6.86 -10.51
CA ARG A 103 -4.97 -8.14 -11.12
C ARG A 103 -6.18 -7.97 -12.05
N LEU A 104 -7.19 -7.24 -11.63
CA LEU A 104 -8.39 -6.98 -12.44
C LEU A 104 -8.07 -6.16 -13.69
N GLN A 105 -7.00 -5.35 -13.65
CA GLN A 105 -6.50 -4.60 -14.81
C GLN A 105 -5.55 -5.41 -15.70
N GLY A 106 -5.32 -6.68 -15.39
CA GLY A 106 -4.50 -7.58 -16.21
C GLY A 106 -3.05 -7.74 -15.78
N ALA A 107 -2.64 -7.13 -14.68
CA ALA A 107 -1.30 -7.33 -14.16
C ALA A 107 -1.14 -8.75 -13.60
N ARG A 108 -0.01 -9.38 -13.91
CA ARG A 108 0.36 -10.71 -13.41
C ARG A 108 1.42 -10.66 -12.32
N GLU A 109 2.16 -9.57 -12.28
CA GLU A 109 3.19 -9.32 -11.27
C GLU A 109 3.07 -7.89 -10.77
N ILE A 110 3.37 -7.71 -9.50
CA ILE A 110 3.43 -6.40 -8.87
C ILE A 110 4.80 -6.22 -8.22
N TYR A 111 5.45 -5.12 -8.56
CA TYR A 111 6.77 -4.72 -8.07
C TYR A 111 6.64 -3.57 -7.10
N LEU A 112 7.62 -3.43 -6.23
CA LEU A 112 7.78 -2.26 -5.36
C LEU A 112 9.25 -2.04 -5.00
N LEU A 113 9.55 -0.83 -4.56
CA LEU A 113 10.84 -0.46 -4.02
C LEU A 113 10.66 0.00 -2.57
N THR A 114 11.49 -0.51 -1.67
CA THR A 114 11.43 -0.14 -0.26
C THR A 114 12.82 -0.07 0.36
N THR A 115 13.02 0.87 1.27
CA THR A 115 14.25 1.00 2.06
C THR A 115 14.10 0.44 3.46
N THR A 116 12.88 0.42 4.01
CA THR A 116 12.65 0.15 5.44
C THR A 116 11.60 -0.91 5.73
N ALA A 117 10.82 -1.34 4.73
CA ALA A 117 9.63 -2.17 4.95
C ALA A 117 9.73 -3.58 4.33
N GLU A 118 10.95 -4.10 4.08
CA GLU A 118 11.11 -5.43 3.47
C GLU A 118 10.37 -6.52 4.25
N ARG A 119 10.50 -6.55 5.57
CA ARG A 119 9.84 -7.58 6.40
C ARG A 119 8.32 -7.51 6.34
N PHE A 120 7.77 -6.31 6.25
CA PHE A 120 6.33 -6.12 6.08
C PHE A 120 5.86 -6.76 4.77
N PHE A 121 6.55 -6.48 3.68
CA PHE A 121 6.18 -7.03 2.37
C PHE A 121 6.48 -8.52 2.24
N GLU A 122 7.55 -9.03 2.85
CA GLU A 122 7.82 -10.47 2.90
C GLU A 122 6.64 -11.23 3.52
N ARG A 123 6.07 -10.70 4.60
CA ARG A 123 4.89 -11.31 5.24
C ARG A 123 3.65 -11.30 4.33
N LEU A 124 3.59 -10.40 3.36
CA LEU A 124 2.51 -10.33 2.39
C LEU A 124 2.78 -11.14 1.12
N GLY A 125 3.89 -11.88 1.07
CA GLY A 125 4.23 -12.78 -0.03
C GLY A 125 5.13 -12.18 -1.09
N TYR A 126 5.73 -11.02 -0.86
CA TYR A 126 6.73 -10.42 -1.75
C TYR A 126 8.10 -11.04 -1.51
N ALA A 127 8.86 -11.19 -2.57
CA ALA A 127 10.25 -11.66 -2.52
C ALA A 127 11.19 -10.59 -3.08
N ARG A 128 12.32 -10.42 -2.42
CA ARG A 128 13.38 -9.56 -2.93
C ARG A 128 14.01 -10.15 -4.17
N VAL A 129 14.23 -9.31 -5.18
CA VAL A 129 14.92 -9.66 -6.41
C VAL A 129 16.02 -8.65 -6.70
N GLN A 130 16.96 -9.01 -7.57
CA GLN A 130 18.00 -8.07 -8.01
C GLN A 130 17.38 -6.97 -8.86
N ARG A 131 17.90 -5.76 -8.76
CA ARG A 131 17.38 -4.60 -9.51
C ARG A 131 17.42 -4.81 -11.01
N GLU A 132 18.42 -5.54 -11.51
CA GLU A 132 18.58 -5.88 -12.91
C GLU A 132 17.47 -6.82 -13.44
N ALA A 133 16.79 -7.51 -12.55
CA ALA A 133 15.65 -8.36 -12.90
C ALA A 133 14.35 -7.61 -13.14
N ALA A 134 14.30 -6.30 -12.86
CA ALA A 134 13.11 -5.51 -13.08
C ALA A 134 12.76 -5.44 -14.58
N PRO A 135 11.47 -5.60 -14.95
CA PRO A 135 11.04 -5.35 -16.32
C PRO A 135 11.39 -3.93 -16.77
N VAL A 136 11.59 -3.75 -18.06
CA VAL A 136 11.94 -2.43 -18.64
C VAL A 136 10.93 -1.35 -18.24
N ALA A 137 9.64 -1.68 -18.25
CA ALA A 137 8.59 -0.73 -17.85
C ALA A 137 8.79 -0.24 -16.40
N ILE A 138 9.23 -1.11 -15.50
CA ILE A 138 9.53 -0.73 -14.11
C ILE A 138 10.81 0.10 -14.03
N GLN A 139 11.85 -0.29 -14.76
CA GLN A 139 13.11 0.46 -14.79
C GLN A 139 12.95 1.89 -15.29
N GLN A 140 11.99 2.12 -16.18
CA GLN A 140 11.70 3.45 -16.76
C GLN A 140 10.84 4.33 -15.87
N THR A 141 10.29 3.82 -14.77
CA THR A 141 9.54 4.64 -13.83
C THR A 141 10.44 5.62 -13.10
N GLN A 142 9.91 6.77 -12.70
CA GLN A 142 10.66 7.73 -11.91
C GLN A 142 11.02 7.19 -10.52
N GLU A 143 10.15 6.38 -9.92
CA GLU A 143 10.43 5.69 -8.66
C GLU A 143 11.73 4.88 -8.74
N PHE A 144 11.87 4.07 -9.78
CA PHE A 144 13.04 3.21 -9.96
C PHE A 144 14.28 4.01 -10.38
N SER A 145 14.14 4.91 -11.36
CA SER A 145 15.28 5.56 -12.01
C SER A 145 15.84 6.72 -11.22
N THR A 146 15.02 7.48 -10.49
CA THR A 146 15.45 8.76 -9.90
C THR A 146 14.99 9.01 -8.46
N LEU A 147 13.77 8.61 -8.09
CA LEU A 147 13.17 9.00 -6.81
C LEU A 147 13.58 8.09 -5.65
N CYS A 148 13.69 6.78 -5.89
CA CYS A 148 14.13 5.84 -4.88
C CYS A 148 15.65 5.67 -4.92
N SER A 149 16.24 5.55 -3.72
CA SER A 149 17.67 5.30 -3.57
C SER A 149 18.08 4.02 -4.29
N SER A 150 19.31 4.01 -4.86
CA SER A 150 19.91 2.79 -5.41
C SER A 150 20.08 1.67 -4.38
N SER A 151 20.03 1.98 -3.09
CA SER A 151 20.06 1.01 -2.00
C SER A 151 18.69 0.42 -1.65
N SER A 152 17.60 0.94 -2.24
CA SER A 152 16.28 0.38 -2.00
C SER A 152 16.16 -1.04 -2.57
N ALA A 153 15.47 -1.89 -1.81
CA ALA A 153 15.20 -3.26 -2.25
C ALA A 153 14.07 -3.26 -3.29
N LEU A 154 14.31 -3.98 -4.40
CA LEU A 154 13.26 -4.31 -5.36
C LEU A 154 12.59 -5.60 -4.90
N MET A 155 11.27 -5.59 -4.80
CA MET A 155 10.48 -6.75 -4.41
C MET A 155 9.39 -7.02 -5.43
N VAL A 156 8.99 -8.28 -5.56
CA VAL A 156 7.96 -8.71 -6.51
C VAL A 156 7.05 -9.76 -5.90
N LYS A 157 5.79 -9.74 -6.33
CA LYS A 157 4.79 -10.77 -6.03
C LYS A 157 4.03 -11.12 -7.30
N ARG A 158 3.80 -12.41 -7.52
CA ARG A 158 2.90 -12.87 -8.57
C ARG A 158 1.45 -12.73 -8.10
N LEU A 159 0.62 -12.20 -8.98
CA LEU A 159 -0.83 -12.04 -8.74
C LEU A 159 -1.56 -13.22 -9.37
N GLN A 160 -2.35 -13.94 -8.59
CA GLN A 160 -3.13 -15.10 -9.03
C GLN A 160 -4.59 -14.77 -9.25
#